data_32c72f47b95aada3856a3e5462f81bbb
#
_entry.id   32c72f47b95aada3856a3e5462f81bbb
#
_cell.length_a   1.000
_cell.length_b   1.000
_cell.length_c   1.000
_cell.angle_alpha   90.00
_cell.angle_beta   90.00
_cell.angle_gamma   90.00
#
_symmetry.space_group_name_H-M   'P 1'
#
loop_
_entity.id
_entity.type
_entity.pdbx_description
1 polymer ?
#
loop_
_entity_poly.entity_id
_entity_poly.type
_entity_poly.pdbx_seq_one_letter_code
_entity_poly.pdbx_strand_id
1 'polypeptide(L)'
;ALVTGLLPAILCKEKKESYTQPKVQFIKAIKSTISNKPFVFLTMTFICCLIGTFIISPLTLYILIYHVAEGDKSFGALLSGLGGWGFSVFQIILSRPTASLGNRWGKRNVLCLGIIIMASGYLLSWFLYTPNYPWLSIIPLPIMCIGSLCIYLLHGAMVADICDIDELESGFRRQGIFAAVTQFVYKSSIALSS
;
A
#
# COMPACT_ATOMS: atom_id res chain seq x y z
N ALA A 1 -13.68 -10.95 16.00
CA ALA A 1 -13.96 -10.99 14.55
C ALA A 1 -15.46 -11.01 14.25
N LEU A 2 -16.27 -11.91 14.85
CA LEU A 2 -17.73 -12.00 14.58
C LEU A 2 -18.48 -10.71 14.97
N VAL A 3 -18.23 -10.18 16.17
CA VAL A 3 -18.89 -8.96 16.66
C VAL A 3 -18.55 -7.74 15.80
N THR A 4 -17.30 -7.57 15.42
CA THR A 4 -16.87 -6.45 14.56
C THR A 4 -17.38 -6.57 13.12
N GLY A 5 -17.60 -7.78 12.62
CA GLY A 5 -18.20 -8.02 11.30
C GLY A 5 -19.70 -7.77 11.23
N LEU A 6 -20.43 -7.96 12.34
CA LEU A 6 -21.87 -7.70 12.39
C LEU A 6 -22.22 -6.22 12.58
N LEU A 7 -21.33 -5.42 13.17
CA LEU A 7 -21.55 -4.00 13.41
C LEU A 7 -21.94 -3.21 12.14
N PRO A 8 -21.22 -3.34 11.01
CA PRO A 8 -21.60 -2.66 9.76
C PRO A 8 -22.97 -3.10 9.23
N ALA A 9 -23.30 -4.40 9.33
CA ALA A 9 -24.56 -4.93 8.84
C ALA A 9 -25.78 -4.41 9.61
N ILE A 10 -25.60 -4.10 10.90
CA ILE A 10 -26.68 -3.59 11.77
C ILE A 10 -26.77 -2.05 11.69
N LEU A 11 -25.62 -1.35 11.61
CA LEU A 11 -25.57 0.11 11.73
C LEU A 11 -25.60 0.83 10.36
N CYS A 12 -25.14 0.19 9.26
CA CYS A 12 -25.13 0.81 7.95
C CYS A 12 -26.45 0.57 7.21
N LYS A 13 -27.21 1.63 6.99
CA LYS A 13 -28.39 1.60 6.09
C LYS A 13 -27.97 1.99 4.68
N GLU A 14 -28.22 1.11 3.71
CA GLU A 14 -28.00 1.42 2.29
C GLU A 14 -29.01 2.47 1.80
N LYS A 15 -28.52 3.45 1.02
CA LYS A 15 -29.41 4.42 0.37
C LYS A 15 -30.15 3.73 -0.78
N LYS A 16 -31.48 3.89 -0.83
CA LYS A 16 -32.35 3.29 -1.85
C LYS A 16 -32.02 3.73 -3.29
N GLU A 17 -31.39 4.87 -3.48
CA GLU A 17 -30.95 5.38 -4.79
C GLU A 17 -29.92 4.46 -5.49
N SER A 18 -29.20 3.62 -4.73
CA SER A 18 -28.24 2.66 -5.30
C SER A 18 -28.90 1.54 -6.11
N TYR A 19 -30.17 1.27 -5.90
CA TYR A 19 -30.91 0.18 -6.59
C TYR A 19 -31.45 0.55 -7.98
N THR A 20 -31.48 1.84 -8.34
CA THR A 20 -32.04 2.34 -9.60
C THR A 20 -31.04 2.38 -10.76
N GLN A 21 -29.78 2.04 -10.50
CA GLN A 21 -28.76 2.04 -11.55
C GLN A 21 -28.88 0.81 -12.47
N PRO A 22 -28.77 0.98 -13.79
CA PRO A 22 -28.82 -0.12 -14.74
C PRO A 22 -27.68 -1.13 -14.47
N LYS A 23 -28.01 -2.41 -14.49
CA LYS A 23 -27.03 -3.49 -14.30
C LYS A 23 -25.97 -3.45 -15.39
N VAL A 24 -24.75 -3.10 -15.03
CA VAL A 24 -23.62 -3.11 -15.97
C VAL A 24 -23.22 -4.58 -16.22
N GLN A 25 -23.05 -4.96 -17.47
CA GLN A 25 -22.57 -6.30 -17.82
C GLN A 25 -21.12 -6.44 -17.31
N PHE A 26 -20.88 -7.41 -16.44
CA PHE A 26 -19.62 -7.61 -15.71
C PHE A 26 -18.39 -7.65 -16.64
N ILE A 27 -18.47 -8.41 -17.74
CA ILE A 27 -17.35 -8.53 -18.71
C ILE A 27 -17.06 -7.20 -19.41
N LYS A 28 -18.10 -6.45 -19.81
CA LYS A 28 -17.90 -5.13 -20.43
C LYS A 28 -17.29 -4.13 -19.45
N ALA A 29 -17.68 -4.20 -18.19
CA ALA A 29 -17.16 -3.33 -17.15
C ALA A 29 -15.68 -3.62 -16.85
N ILE A 30 -15.26 -4.88 -16.75
CA ILE A 30 -13.85 -5.26 -16.61
C ILE A 30 -13.04 -4.76 -17.82
N LYS A 31 -13.51 -5.01 -19.04
CA LYS A 31 -12.81 -4.56 -20.26
C LYS A 31 -12.65 -3.04 -20.29
N SER A 32 -13.67 -2.30 -19.91
CA SER A 32 -13.61 -0.83 -19.81
C SER A 32 -12.63 -0.36 -18.75
N THR A 33 -12.60 -1.00 -17.57
CA THR A 33 -11.66 -0.68 -16.49
C THR A 33 -10.20 -0.91 -16.92
N ILE A 34 -9.92 -2.02 -17.61
CA ILE A 34 -8.58 -2.32 -18.15
C ILE A 34 -8.21 -1.40 -19.32
N SER A 35 -9.19 -0.82 -20.02
CA SER A 35 -8.94 0.16 -21.09
C SER A 35 -8.66 1.57 -20.56
N ASN A 36 -8.93 1.84 -19.29
CA ASN A 36 -8.67 3.13 -18.63
C ASN A 36 -7.16 3.28 -18.39
N LYS A 37 -6.48 4.02 -19.26
CA LYS A 37 -5.01 4.20 -19.22
C LYS A 37 -4.50 4.70 -17.85
N PRO A 38 -5.06 5.77 -17.25
CA PRO A 38 -4.66 6.23 -15.91
C PRO A 38 -4.71 5.13 -14.85
N PHE A 39 -5.78 4.33 -14.85
CA PHE A 39 -5.94 3.22 -13.92
C PHE A 39 -4.89 2.13 -14.12
N VAL A 40 -4.63 1.75 -15.38
CA VAL A 40 -3.65 0.72 -15.69
C VAL A 40 -2.23 1.14 -15.26
N PHE A 41 -1.81 2.37 -15.56
CA PHE A 41 -0.49 2.87 -15.14
C PHE A 41 -0.37 2.93 -13.61
N LEU A 42 -1.40 3.42 -12.92
CA LEU A 42 -1.43 3.47 -11.46
C LEU A 42 -1.34 2.07 -10.86
N THR A 43 -2.12 1.12 -11.40
CA THR A 43 -2.15 -0.27 -10.95
C THR A 43 -0.82 -0.97 -11.19
N MET A 44 -0.19 -0.77 -12.36
CA MET A 44 1.14 -1.33 -12.66
C MET A 44 2.22 -0.81 -11.70
N THR A 45 2.21 0.50 -11.41
CA THR A 45 3.11 1.08 -10.41
C THR A 45 2.90 0.44 -9.05
N PHE A 46 1.65 0.23 -8.66
CA PHE A 46 1.30 -0.40 -7.38
C PHE A 46 1.76 -1.87 -7.33
N ILE A 47 1.56 -2.65 -8.40
CA ILE A 47 2.06 -4.04 -8.52
C ILE A 47 3.57 -4.09 -8.30
N CYS A 48 4.33 -3.27 -9.01
CA CYS A 48 5.80 -3.25 -8.89
C CYS A 48 6.24 -2.94 -7.45
N CYS A 49 5.62 -1.94 -6.81
CA CYS A 49 5.92 -1.59 -5.43
C CYS A 49 5.56 -2.71 -4.45
N LEU A 50 4.41 -3.37 -4.63
CA LEU A 50 3.95 -4.46 -3.77
C LEU A 50 4.85 -5.68 -3.88
N ILE A 51 5.15 -6.15 -5.09
CA ILE A 51 6.02 -7.30 -5.33
C ILE A 51 7.38 -7.05 -4.67
N GLY A 52 7.98 -5.88 -4.91
CA GLY A 52 9.24 -5.51 -4.27
C GLY A 52 9.17 -5.55 -2.74
N THR A 53 8.14 -4.95 -2.16
CA THR A 53 7.96 -4.91 -0.70
C THR A 53 7.77 -6.31 -0.11
N PHE A 54 6.92 -7.15 -0.72
CA PHE A 54 6.63 -8.48 -0.20
C PHE A 54 7.78 -9.48 -0.37
N ILE A 55 8.61 -9.35 -1.41
CA ILE A 55 9.84 -10.14 -1.56
C ILE A 55 10.88 -9.73 -0.50
N ILE A 56 11.06 -8.44 -0.29
CA ILE A 56 12.09 -7.93 0.61
C ILE A 56 11.73 -8.17 2.08
N SER A 57 10.44 -8.12 2.45
CA SER A 57 10.00 -8.22 3.84
C SER A 57 10.49 -9.49 4.57
N PRO A 58 10.29 -10.73 4.07
CA PRO A 58 10.83 -11.92 4.72
C PRO A 58 12.36 -11.97 4.68
N LEU A 59 12.99 -11.52 3.59
CA LEU A 59 14.44 -11.47 3.48
C LEU A 59 15.06 -10.55 4.53
N THR A 60 14.42 -9.45 4.85
CA THR A 60 14.87 -8.53 5.92
C THR A 60 14.99 -9.25 7.26
N LEU A 61 14.02 -10.10 7.62
CA LEU A 61 14.09 -10.87 8.85
C LEU A 61 15.30 -11.84 8.87
N TYR A 62 15.55 -12.53 7.76
CA TYR A 62 16.71 -13.40 7.63
C TYR A 62 18.03 -12.62 7.74
N ILE A 63 18.13 -11.47 7.09
CA ILE A 63 19.32 -10.60 7.17
C ILE A 63 19.53 -10.12 8.60
N LEU A 64 18.48 -9.70 9.31
CA LEU A 64 18.59 -9.26 10.71
C LEU A 64 19.06 -10.40 11.63
N ILE A 65 18.58 -11.62 11.46
CA ILE A 65 18.97 -12.75 12.30
C ILE A 65 20.40 -13.25 11.98
N TYR A 66 20.67 -13.50 10.71
CA TYR A 66 21.90 -14.23 10.34
C TYR A 66 23.08 -13.31 10.05
N HIS A 67 22.84 -12.10 9.56
CA HIS A 67 23.93 -11.17 9.22
C HIS A 67 24.14 -10.12 10.32
N VAL A 68 23.07 -9.47 10.82
CA VAL A 68 23.19 -8.39 11.79
C VAL A 68 23.36 -8.92 13.22
N ALA A 69 22.59 -9.96 13.59
CA ALA A 69 22.61 -10.57 14.92
C ALA A 69 23.54 -11.81 15.01
N GLU A 70 24.34 -12.08 13.98
CA GLU A 70 25.32 -13.20 13.94
C GLU A 70 24.72 -14.58 14.32
N GLY A 71 23.44 -14.79 14.01
CA GLY A 71 22.73 -16.04 14.27
C GLY A 71 21.95 -16.06 15.59
N ASP A 72 22.02 -15.02 16.42
CA ASP A 72 21.16 -14.90 17.59
C ASP A 72 19.71 -14.56 17.17
N LYS A 73 18.88 -15.62 17.19
CA LYS A 73 17.46 -15.51 16.79
C LYS A 73 16.66 -14.61 17.72
N SER A 74 17.01 -14.58 19.02
CA SER A 74 16.28 -13.76 20.00
C SER A 74 16.54 -12.28 19.80
N PHE A 75 17.79 -11.93 19.58
CA PHE A 75 18.20 -10.55 19.30
C PHE A 75 17.74 -10.07 17.93
N GLY A 76 17.82 -10.88 16.88
CA GLY A 76 17.30 -10.55 15.55
C GLY A 76 15.78 -10.38 15.54
N ALA A 77 15.03 -11.22 16.26
CA ALA A 77 13.59 -11.06 16.44
C ALA A 77 13.23 -9.78 17.21
N LEU A 78 14.01 -9.41 18.22
CA LEU A 78 13.84 -8.17 18.98
C LEU A 78 14.02 -6.94 18.08
N LEU A 79 15.10 -6.91 17.28
CA LEU A 79 15.33 -5.82 16.32
C LEU A 79 14.20 -5.69 15.31
N SER A 80 13.74 -6.82 14.75
CA SER A 80 12.61 -6.85 13.83
C SER A 80 11.31 -6.39 14.50
N GLY A 81 11.06 -6.82 15.73
CA GLY A 81 9.90 -6.41 16.52
C GLY A 81 9.89 -4.91 16.82
N LEU A 82 10.98 -4.36 17.31
CA LEU A 82 11.12 -2.92 17.56
C LEU A 82 10.97 -2.11 16.27
N GLY A 83 11.56 -2.61 15.18
CA GLY A 83 11.40 -2.01 13.87
C GLY A 83 9.96 -1.97 13.40
N GLY A 84 9.23 -3.08 13.51
CA GLY A 84 7.82 -3.18 13.14
C GLY A 84 6.91 -2.29 14.00
N TRP A 85 7.17 -2.20 15.31
CA TRP A 85 6.48 -1.26 16.18
C TRP A 85 6.73 0.19 15.79
N GLY A 86 7.99 0.57 15.61
CA GLY A 86 8.36 1.90 15.17
C GLY A 86 7.71 2.25 13.82
N PHE A 87 7.75 1.34 12.87
CA PHE A 87 7.11 1.49 11.56
C PHE A 87 5.61 1.79 11.67
N SER A 88 4.88 1.05 12.51
CA SER A 88 3.44 1.24 12.71
C SER A 88 3.11 2.58 13.36
N VAL A 89 3.87 2.97 14.38
CA VAL A 89 3.70 4.27 15.07
C VAL A 89 3.97 5.43 14.10
N PHE A 90 5.05 5.36 13.32
CA PHE A 90 5.37 6.37 12.32
C PHE A 90 4.28 6.48 11.24
N GLN A 91 3.69 5.35 10.79
CA GLN A 91 2.57 5.38 9.86
C GLN A 91 1.37 6.15 10.39
N ILE A 92 1.00 5.94 11.65
CA ILE A 92 -0.13 6.65 12.26
C ILE A 92 0.16 8.15 12.34
N ILE A 93 1.34 8.54 12.84
CA ILE A 93 1.72 9.94 13.00
C ILE A 93 1.80 10.66 11.65
N LEU A 94 2.39 10.03 10.64
CA LEU A 94 2.65 10.65 9.34
C LEU A 94 1.46 10.57 8.36
N SER A 95 0.40 9.85 8.69
CA SER A 95 -0.77 9.69 7.82
C SER A 95 -1.44 11.02 7.46
N ARG A 96 -1.67 11.89 8.45
CA ARG A 96 -2.27 13.22 8.24
C ARG A 96 -1.36 14.17 7.45
N PRO A 97 -0.07 14.35 7.80
CA PRO A 97 0.86 15.15 7.00
C PRO A 97 0.94 14.70 5.53
N THR A 98 1.02 13.37 5.28
CA THR A 98 1.09 12.82 3.93
C THR A 98 -0.17 13.13 3.12
N ALA A 99 -1.36 12.98 3.72
CA ALA A 99 -2.61 13.35 3.07
C ALA A 99 -2.69 14.84 2.74
N SER A 100 -2.27 15.71 3.68
CA SER A 100 -2.21 17.16 3.47
C SER A 100 -1.24 17.54 2.35
N LEU A 101 -0.09 16.90 2.30
CA LEU A 101 0.92 17.11 1.26
C LEU A 101 0.38 16.68 -0.11
N GLY A 102 -0.31 15.54 -0.19
CA GLY A 102 -0.99 15.07 -1.40
C GLY A 102 -2.01 16.06 -1.95
N ASN A 103 -2.74 16.73 -1.07
CA ASN A 103 -3.71 17.76 -1.47
C ASN A 103 -3.03 19.07 -1.94
N ARG A 104 -1.86 19.43 -1.40
CA ARG A 104 -1.15 20.68 -1.75
C ARG A 104 -0.28 20.55 -2.99
N TRP A 105 0.50 19.48 -3.11
CA TRP A 105 1.49 19.28 -4.17
C TRP A 105 1.00 18.39 -5.31
N GLY A 106 -0.22 17.86 -5.17
CA GLY A 106 -0.82 16.91 -6.08
C GLY A 106 -0.42 15.46 -5.76
N LYS A 107 -1.40 14.58 -5.76
CA LYS A 107 -1.27 13.15 -5.36
C LYS A 107 -0.18 12.43 -6.15
N ARG A 108 -0.06 12.70 -7.47
CA ARG A 108 0.94 12.10 -8.35
C ARG A 108 2.37 12.45 -7.92
N ASN A 109 2.65 13.74 -7.65
CA ASN A 109 4.00 14.18 -7.32
C ASN A 109 4.45 13.61 -5.96
N VAL A 110 3.53 13.58 -4.98
CA VAL A 110 3.82 13.03 -3.65
C VAL A 110 3.97 11.50 -3.72
N LEU A 111 3.24 10.81 -4.60
CA LEU A 111 3.44 9.38 -4.84
C LEU A 111 4.83 9.10 -5.42
N CYS A 112 5.26 9.83 -6.44
CA CYS A 112 6.59 9.70 -7.04
C CYS A 112 7.69 9.97 -6.00
N LEU A 113 7.53 11.03 -5.20
CA LEU A 113 8.44 11.36 -4.11
C LEU A 113 8.50 10.24 -3.07
N GLY A 114 7.36 9.66 -2.70
CA GLY A 114 7.27 8.52 -1.80
C GLY A 114 8.03 7.29 -2.30
N ILE A 115 7.93 6.98 -3.60
CA ILE A 115 8.68 5.88 -4.23
C ILE A 115 10.19 6.13 -4.15
N ILE A 116 10.63 7.36 -4.43
CA ILE A 116 12.06 7.73 -4.35
C ILE A 116 12.56 7.62 -2.91
N ILE A 117 11.80 8.11 -1.93
CA ILE A 117 12.13 7.98 -0.50
C ILE A 117 12.22 6.51 -0.10
N MET A 118 11.28 5.67 -0.52
CA MET A 118 11.30 4.25 -0.22
C MET A 118 12.54 3.57 -0.81
N ALA A 119 12.86 3.86 -2.06
CA ALA A 119 14.05 3.35 -2.73
C ALA A 119 15.34 3.78 -2.01
N SER A 120 15.43 5.05 -1.57
CA SER A 120 16.57 5.54 -0.78
C SER A 120 16.69 4.84 0.57
N GLY A 121 15.57 4.50 1.22
CA GLY A 121 15.55 3.71 2.44
C GLY A 121 16.12 2.30 2.25
N TYR A 122 15.75 1.62 1.16
CA TYR A 122 16.33 0.31 0.83
C TYR A 122 17.81 0.39 0.47
N LEU A 123 18.25 1.41 -0.25
CA LEU A 123 19.68 1.62 -0.52
C LEU A 123 20.46 1.88 0.76
N LEU A 124 19.91 2.66 1.67
CA LEU A 124 20.55 2.96 2.95
C LEU A 124 20.67 1.73 3.83
N SER A 125 19.71 0.79 3.76
CA SER A 125 19.78 -0.47 4.49
C SER A 125 21.03 -1.30 4.11
N TRP A 126 21.44 -1.24 2.85
CA TRP A 126 22.64 -1.94 2.38
C TRP A 126 23.90 -1.54 3.16
N PHE A 127 24.00 -0.28 3.55
CA PHE A 127 25.14 0.25 4.30
C PHE A 127 24.98 0.11 5.82
N LEU A 128 23.76 0.14 6.32
CA LEU A 128 23.50 0.19 7.77
C LEU A 128 23.22 -1.19 8.40
N TYR A 129 22.98 -2.21 7.60
CA TYR A 129 22.80 -3.58 8.11
C TYR A 129 24.17 -4.24 8.30
N THR A 130 24.85 -3.86 9.39
CA THR A 130 26.20 -4.32 9.73
C THR A 130 26.21 -5.03 11.09
N PRO A 131 26.99 -6.13 11.25
CA PRO A 131 27.10 -6.81 12.54
C PRO A 131 27.78 -5.98 13.61
N ASN A 132 28.68 -5.08 13.24
CA ASN A 132 29.42 -4.24 14.18
C ASN A 132 28.52 -3.29 15.00
N TYR A 133 27.43 -2.82 14.40
CA TYR A 133 26.48 -1.89 15.04
C TYR A 133 25.03 -2.29 14.72
N PRO A 134 24.49 -3.35 15.36
CA PRO A 134 23.16 -3.89 15.03
C PRO A 134 22.03 -2.87 15.13
N TRP A 135 22.13 -1.90 16.05
CA TRP A 135 21.13 -0.86 16.26
C TRP A 135 20.97 0.11 15.07
N LEU A 136 22.00 0.23 14.21
CA LEU A 136 21.91 1.05 13.00
C LEU A 136 20.86 0.52 12.00
N SER A 137 20.52 -0.76 12.08
CA SER A 137 19.50 -1.37 11.24
C SER A 137 18.08 -0.76 11.43
N ILE A 138 17.86 -0.04 12.52
CA ILE A 138 16.58 0.62 12.80
C ILE A 138 16.43 1.94 12.01
N ILE A 139 17.53 2.59 11.65
CA ILE A 139 17.52 3.92 11.00
C ILE A 139 16.81 3.95 9.63
N PRO A 140 16.96 2.97 8.72
CA PRO A 140 16.26 2.98 7.44
C PRO A 140 14.74 2.85 7.55
N LEU A 141 14.22 2.26 8.63
CA LEU A 141 12.82 1.93 8.79
C LEU A 141 11.87 3.15 8.74
N PRO A 142 12.13 4.28 9.41
CA PRO A 142 11.32 5.48 9.27
C PRO A 142 11.27 6.01 7.82
N ILE A 143 12.38 5.91 7.09
CA ILE A 143 12.47 6.37 5.70
C ILE A 143 11.59 5.49 4.81
N MET A 144 11.71 4.17 4.94
CA MET A 144 10.85 3.21 4.24
C MET A 144 9.38 3.39 4.60
N CYS A 145 9.08 3.72 5.87
CA CYS A 145 7.74 3.97 6.35
C CYS A 145 7.08 5.14 5.62
N ILE A 146 7.78 6.26 5.47
CA ILE A 146 7.27 7.43 4.74
C ILE A 146 6.92 7.05 3.30
N GLY A 147 7.82 6.34 2.62
CA GLY A 147 7.61 5.91 1.25
C GLY A 147 6.42 4.96 1.09
N SER A 148 6.33 3.93 1.93
CA SER A 148 5.22 2.98 1.91
C SER A 148 3.88 3.64 2.20
N LEU A 149 3.85 4.56 3.17
CA LEU A 149 2.65 5.33 3.51
C LEU A 149 2.13 6.14 2.31
N CYS A 150 3.04 6.82 1.57
CA CYS A 150 2.67 7.54 0.36
C CYS A 150 2.04 6.60 -0.68
N ILE A 151 2.62 5.41 -0.88
CA ILE A 151 2.12 4.44 -1.84
C ILE A 151 0.72 3.96 -1.45
N TYR A 152 0.52 3.47 -0.24
CA TYR A 152 -0.76 2.89 0.17
C TYR A 152 -1.88 3.94 0.27
N LEU A 153 -1.60 5.09 0.88
CA LEU A 153 -2.59 6.14 1.11
C LEU A 153 -3.00 6.82 -0.20
N LEU A 154 -2.02 7.23 -1.01
CA LEU A 154 -2.29 8.01 -2.22
C LEU A 154 -2.81 7.14 -3.36
N HIS A 155 -2.38 5.86 -3.46
CA HIS A 155 -2.94 4.92 -4.42
C HIS A 155 -4.47 4.81 -4.26
N GLY A 156 -4.97 4.57 -3.03
CA GLY A 156 -6.40 4.50 -2.77
C GLY A 156 -7.14 5.79 -3.13
N ALA A 157 -6.57 6.95 -2.78
CA ALA A 157 -7.14 8.25 -3.12
C ALA A 157 -7.14 8.53 -4.62
N MET A 158 -6.11 8.09 -5.37
CA MET A 158 -6.06 8.25 -6.83
C MET A 158 -7.01 7.29 -7.55
N VAL A 159 -7.20 6.07 -7.04
CA VAL A 159 -8.22 5.15 -7.57
C VAL A 159 -9.62 5.75 -7.42
N ALA A 160 -9.93 6.38 -6.28
CA ALA A 160 -11.20 7.07 -6.09
C ALA A 160 -11.40 8.20 -7.11
N ASP A 161 -10.39 9.05 -7.32
CA ASP A 161 -10.46 10.13 -8.33
C ASP A 161 -10.70 9.57 -9.75
N ILE A 162 -10.04 8.46 -10.11
CA ILE A 162 -10.24 7.81 -11.42
C ILE A 162 -11.68 7.27 -11.53
N CYS A 163 -12.23 6.71 -10.44
CA CYS A 163 -13.62 6.25 -10.43
C CYS A 163 -14.61 7.39 -10.64
N ASP A 164 -14.35 8.55 -10.03
CA ASP A 164 -15.23 9.72 -10.15
C ASP A 164 -15.18 10.28 -11.59
N ILE A 165 -14.01 10.34 -12.21
CA ILE A 165 -13.86 10.72 -13.63
C ILE A 165 -14.58 9.73 -14.54
N ASP A 166 -14.40 8.43 -14.31
CA ASP A 166 -15.05 7.36 -15.08
C ASP A 166 -16.59 7.43 -14.97
N GLU A 167 -17.12 7.77 -13.79
CA GLU A 167 -18.56 7.99 -13.58
C GLU A 167 -19.07 9.20 -14.37
N LEU A 168 -18.32 10.30 -14.42
CA LEU A 168 -18.67 11.48 -15.21
C LEU A 168 -18.65 11.21 -16.71
N GLU A 169 -17.72 10.43 -17.22
CA GLU A 169 -17.58 10.12 -18.65
C GLU A 169 -18.57 9.05 -19.12
N SER A 170 -18.79 8.00 -18.32
CA SER A 170 -19.60 6.85 -18.69
C SER A 170 -21.05 6.91 -18.24
N GLY A 171 -21.38 7.75 -17.25
CA GLY A 171 -22.68 7.77 -16.58
C GLY A 171 -22.97 6.57 -15.67
N PHE A 172 -21.99 5.66 -15.50
CA PHE A 172 -22.16 4.44 -14.69
C PHE A 172 -21.21 4.42 -13.51
N ARG A 173 -21.73 4.15 -12.31
CA ARG A 173 -20.95 4.02 -11.09
C ARG A 173 -20.34 2.63 -10.99
N ARG A 174 -19.03 2.50 -11.35
CA ARG A 174 -18.31 1.22 -11.42
C ARG A 174 -17.28 1.04 -10.31
N GLN A 175 -17.36 1.79 -9.24
CA GLN A 175 -16.39 1.79 -8.11
C GLN A 175 -16.10 0.38 -7.59
N GLY A 176 -17.12 -0.51 -7.50
CA GLY A 176 -16.95 -1.88 -7.06
C GLY A 176 -16.02 -2.72 -7.95
N ILE A 177 -16.01 -2.46 -9.27
CA ILE A 177 -15.14 -3.19 -10.22
C ILE A 177 -13.70 -2.70 -10.10
N PHE A 178 -13.46 -1.39 -10.00
CA PHE A 178 -12.14 -0.83 -9.75
C PHE A 178 -11.56 -1.37 -8.43
N ALA A 179 -12.36 -1.41 -7.37
CA ALA A 179 -11.96 -1.97 -6.08
C ALA A 179 -11.65 -3.47 -6.18
N ALA A 180 -12.47 -4.26 -6.89
CA ALA A 180 -12.26 -5.69 -7.09
C ALA A 180 -10.95 -5.98 -7.84
N VAL A 181 -10.65 -5.23 -8.92
CA VAL A 181 -9.40 -5.36 -9.67
C VAL A 181 -8.20 -5.00 -8.79
N THR A 182 -8.28 -3.90 -8.04
CA THR A 182 -7.21 -3.49 -7.11
C THR A 182 -6.95 -4.56 -6.03
N GLN A 183 -8.01 -5.14 -5.45
CA GLN A 183 -7.87 -6.20 -4.44
C GLN A 183 -7.34 -7.50 -5.04
N PHE A 184 -7.73 -7.84 -6.26
CA PHE A 184 -7.18 -8.99 -6.98
C PHE A 184 -5.67 -8.81 -7.22
N VAL A 185 -5.26 -7.65 -7.69
CA VAL A 185 -3.86 -7.29 -7.91
C VAL A 185 -3.08 -7.39 -6.59
N TYR A 186 -3.59 -6.83 -5.51
CA TYR A 186 -2.96 -6.89 -4.18
C TYR A 186 -2.72 -8.34 -3.73
N LYS A 187 -3.76 -9.18 -3.80
CA LYS A 187 -3.66 -10.60 -3.40
C LYS A 187 -2.72 -11.39 -4.32
N SER A 188 -2.76 -11.13 -5.63
CA SER A 188 -1.87 -11.77 -6.59
C SER A 188 -0.40 -11.38 -6.35
N SER A 189 -0.13 -10.14 -5.98
CA SER A 189 1.23 -9.68 -5.65
C SER A 189 1.79 -10.39 -4.42
N ILE A 190 0.96 -10.64 -3.40
CA ILE A 190 1.35 -11.43 -2.23
C ILE A 190 1.64 -12.88 -2.64
N ALA A 191 0.75 -13.50 -3.42
CA ALA A 191 0.92 -14.89 -3.85
C ALA A 191 2.15 -15.11 -4.74
N LEU A 192 2.54 -14.11 -5.55
CA LEU A 192 3.73 -14.18 -6.40
C LEU A 192 5.03 -13.98 -5.62
N SER A 193 4.96 -13.38 -4.44
CA SER A 193 6.13 -13.05 -3.61
C SER A 193 6.39 -14.07 -2.50
N SER A 194 5.47 -14.99 -2.25
CA SER A 194 5.59 -16.07 -1.26
C SER A 194 6.16 -17.35 -1.86
#